data_7e8c1430eddc65ecb9f6e951bf2d69e0
#
_entry.id   7e8c1430eddc65ecb9f6e951bf2d69e0
#
_cell.length_a   1.000
_cell.length_b   1.000
_cell.length_c   1.000
_cell.angle_alpha   90.00
_cell.angle_beta   90.00
_cell.angle_gamma   90.00
#
_symmetry.space_group_name_H-M   'P 1'
#
loop_
_entity.id
_entity.type
_entity.pdbx_description
1 polymer ?
#
loop_
_entity_poly.entity_id
_entity_poly.type
_entity_poly.pdbx_seq_one_letter_code
_entity_poly.pdbx_strand_id
1 'polypeptide(L)'
;MKLSYALCLAAAGAFALSAQAEEHLKSLNPQGISKEIPAGTDFYHHVNKKWMEANPLTDEYSRYGMFNILNDSSNNRVRRIVTGLAATNPKPGTNAYKIASLYEAAMDSTRRNKLGAQPIQAHLKKIENAKPEEMTDLFLWMHKEYGSPLIGAGPSEDLGNSKVYSMYVSGPGLGLGDRDYYLKNDKRNKSVREAYQKLINRMMVLAGYKKGDAARIAKNVMKIEKLIADSTWTREESRNLPAMYNVRTIDQVKDMYPHFPWDRF
;
A
#
# COMPACT_ATOMS: atom_id res chain seq x y z
N MET A 1 31.99 13.29 43.41
CA MET A 1 30.80 12.47 43.46
C MET A 1 29.47 13.26 43.46
N LYS A 2 29.40 14.52 43.11
CA LYS A 2 28.18 15.35 43.07
C LYS A 2 27.76 15.82 41.66
N LEU A 3 28.60 15.57 40.65
CA LEU A 3 28.28 15.97 39.24
C LEU A 3 27.50 14.94 38.45
N SER A 4 27.54 13.66 38.87
CA SER A 4 26.84 12.56 38.14
C SER A 4 25.33 12.51 38.37
N TYR A 5 24.83 13.04 39.48
CA TYR A 5 23.41 13.04 39.81
C TYR A 5 22.64 14.16 39.09
N ALA A 6 23.29 15.26 38.77
CA ALA A 6 22.66 16.37 38.03
C ALA A 6 22.41 16.02 36.56
N LEU A 7 23.28 15.20 35.93
CA LEU A 7 23.09 14.76 34.53
C LEU A 7 21.96 13.71 34.39
N CYS A 8 21.79 12.84 35.37
CA CYS A 8 20.70 11.86 35.36
C CYS A 8 19.32 12.50 35.59
N LEU A 9 19.24 13.54 36.40
CA LEU A 9 18.00 14.29 36.61
C LEU A 9 17.61 15.17 35.42
N ALA A 10 18.57 15.70 34.66
CA ALA A 10 18.31 16.45 33.44
C ALA A 10 17.82 15.53 32.30
N ALA A 11 18.36 14.31 32.18
CA ALA A 11 17.89 13.32 31.21
C ALA A 11 16.50 12.78 31.54
N ALA A 12 16.17 12.57 32.83
CA ALA A 12 14.83 12.16 33.27
C ALA A 12 13.79 13.29 33.07
N GLY A 13 14.18 14.56 33.26
CA GLY A 13 13.32 15.72 33.02
C GLY A 13 13.02 15.96 31.53
N ALA A 14 13.95 15.66 30.61
CA ALA A 14 13.72 15.77 29.18
C ALA A 14 12.77 14.68 28.65
N PHE A 15 12.74 13.49 29.26
CA PHE A 15 11.78 12.44 28.94
C PHE A 15 10.37 12.71 29.50
N ALA A 16 10.25 13.44 30.61
CA ALA A 16 8.97 13.79 31.21
C ALA A 16 8.23 14.93 30.48
N LEU A 17 8.97 15.80 29.75
CA LEU A 17 8.38 16.92 28.99
C LEU A 17 7.88 16.53 27.60
N SER A 18 8.17 15.32 27.12
CA SER A 18 7.62 14.79 25.87
C SER A 18 6.36 13.93 26.05
N ALA A 19 5.93 13.69 27.26
CA ALA A 19 4.59 13.21 27.58
C ALA A 19 3.60 14.37 27.52
N GLN A 20 3.52 15.08 26.39
CA GLN A 20 2.30 15.83 26.08
C GLN A 20 1.20 14.79 26.07
N ALA A 21 0.26 14.97 26.99
CA ALA A 21 -0.89 14.15 27.21
C ALA A 21 -1.47 13.75 25.84
N GLU A 22 -1.33 12.48 25.48
CA GLU A 22 -2.15 11.93 24.41
C GLU A 22 -3.58 12.22 24.83
N GLU A 23 -4.24 13.08 24.08
CA GLU A 23 -5.66 13.32 24.28
C GLU A 23 -6.33 11.96 24.09
N HIS A 24 -6.64 11.31 25.21
CA HIS A 24 -7.32 10.04 25.19
C HIS A 24 -8.62 10.25 24.43
N LEU A 25 -8.71 9.72 23.22
CA LEU A 25 -9.94 9.70 22.44
C LEU A 25 -11.00 9.05 23.31
N LYS A 26 -11.84 9.87 23.95
CA LYS A 26 -12.94 9.37 24.76
C LYS A 26 -13.89 8.64 23.83
N SER A 27 -14.19 7.39 24.13
CA SER A 27 -15.11 6.56 23.36
C SER A 27 -16.51 7.18 23.22
N LEU A 28 -16.88 8.04 24.17
CA LEU A 28 -18.10 8.82 24.15
C LEU A 28 -17.76 10.25 24.60
N ASN A 29 -18.14 11.24 23.79
CA ASN A 29 -18.01 12.66 24.14
C ASN A 29 -19.41 13.33 24.23
N PRO A 30 -20.07 13.32 25.38
CA PRO A 30 -21.39 13.95 25.56
C PRO A 30 -21.43 15.44 25.24
N GLN A 31 -20.28 16.13 25.37
CA GLN A 31 -20.18 17.57 25.05
C GLN A 31 -20.15 17.81 23.52
N GLY A 32 -19.84 16.80 22.74
CA GLY A 32 -19.88 16.81 21.28
C GLY A 32 -21.29 16.77 20.71
N ILE A 33 -22.29 16.39 21.54
CA ILE A 33 -23.69 16.28 21.10
C ILE A 33 -24.25 17.70 20.83
N SER A 34 -24.93 17.86 19.69
CA SER A 34 -25.59 19.12 19.34
C SER A 34 -26.82 19.32 20.20
N LYS A 35 -26.94 20.53 20.79
CA LYS A 35 -28.15 20.96 21.51
C LYS A 35 -29.18 21.63 20.59
N GLU A 36 -28.77 21.96 19.35
CA GLU A 36 -29.56 22.66 18.36
C GLU A 36 -30.43 21.74 17.50
N ILE A 37 -29.95 20.52 17.29
CA ILE A 37 -30.61 19.52 16.43
C ILE A 37 -31.20 18.45 17.34
N PRO A 38 -32.53 18.27 17.39
CA PRO A 38 -33.16 17.21 18.15
C PRO A 38 -32.81 15.83 17.58
N ALA A 39 -32.54 14.85 18.44
CA ALA A 39 -32.18 13.49 18.03
C ALA A 39 -33.24 12.84 17.15
N GLY A 40 -34.54 13.14 17.37
CA GLY A 40 -35.63 12.62 16.56
C GLY A 40 -35.78 13.25 15.18
N THR A 41 -35.11 14.38 14.92
CA THR A 41 -35.13 15.06 13.63
C THR A 41 -34.00 14.58 12.73
N ASP A 42 -32.77 14.60 13.26
CA ASP A 42 -31.58 14.14 12.57
C ASP A 42 -30.56 13.63 13.59
N PHE A 43 -30.61 12.33 13.85
CA PHE A 43 -29.73 11.68 14.83
C PHE A 43 -28.27 11.76 14.43
N TYR A 44 -27.97 11.67 13.14
CA TYR A 44 -26.58 11.71 12.67
C TYR A 44 -25.92 13.07 13.00
N HIS A 45 -26.55 14.17 12.61
CA HIS A 45 -26.02 15.50 12.92
C HIS A 45 -26.18 15.86 14.41
N HIS A 46 -27.19 15.34 15.10
CA HIS A 46 -27.29 15.48 16.56
C HIS A 46 -26.01 15.00 17.26
N VAL A 47 -25.47 13.86 16.85
CA VAL A 47 -24.26 13.26 17.47
C VAL A 47 -22.97 13.81 16.89
N ASN A 48 -22.90 14.06 15.58
CA ASN A 48 -21.63 14.29 14.88
C ASN A 48 -21.37 15.74 14.46
N LYS A 49 -22.36 16.65 14.48
CA LYS A 49 -22.23 18.03 13.94
C LYS A 49 -20.98 18.75 14.44
N LYS A 50 -20.80 18.81 15.75
CA LYS A 50 -19.67 19.53 16.34
C LYS A 50 -18.32 18.91 15.99
N TRP A 51 -18.28 17.59 15.89
CA TRP A 51 -17.07 16.89 15.45
C TRP A 51 -16.76 17.22 13.99
N MET A 52 -17.76 17.22 13.11
CA MET A 52 -17.60 17.57 11.68
C MET A 52 -17.14 19.02 11.48
N GLU A 53 -17.69 19.96 12.28
CA GLU A 53 -17.27 21.35 12.27
C GLU A 53 -15.81 21.54 12.73
N ALA A 54 -15.38 20.76 13.73
CA ALA A 54 -14.00 20.77 14.22
C ALA A 54 -13.00 20.02 13.30
N ASN A 55 -13.49 19.14 12.42
CA ASN A 55 -12.68 18.34 11.52
C ASN A 55 -13.18 18.47 10.07
N PRO A 56 -13.02 19.65 9.47
CA PRO A 56 -13.45 19.87 8.08
C PRO A 56 -12.69 18.97 7.13
N LEU A 57 -13.37 18.53 6.06
CA LEU A 57 -12.77 17.74 5.00
C LEU A 57 -11.72 18.59 4.26
N THR A 58 -10.49 18.08 4.15
CA THR A 58 -9.41 18.70 3.40
C THR A 58 -9.28 18.08 2.00
N ASP A 59 -8.50 18.70 1.12
CA ASP A 59 -8.25 18.19 -0.24
C ASP A 59 -7.54 16.81 -0.26
N GLU A 60 -6.89 16.46 0.86
CA GLU A 60 -6.19 15.17 1.03
C GLU A 60 -7.16 13.99 1.16
N TYR A 61 -8.34 14.22 1.73
CA TYR A 61 -9.29 13.17 2.07
C TYR A 61 -10.63 13.34 1.32
N SER A 62 -11.05 12.29 0.62
CA SER A 62 -12.41 12.21 0.06
C SER A 62 -13.49 11.95 1.12
N ARG A 63 -13.08 11.46 2.28
CA ARG A 63 -13.86 11.25 3.51
C ARG A 63 -12.91 11.27 4.70
N TYR A 64 -13.37 11.81 5.82
CA TYR A 64 -12.59 11.85 7.05
C TYR A 64 -13.44 11.36 8.23
N GLY A 65 -12.87 10.55 9.10
CA GLY A 65 -13.57 9.97 10.23
C GLY A 65 -12.61 9.40 11.27
N MET A 66 -13.13 8.72 12.28
CA MET A 66 -12.34 8.23 13.40
C MET A 66 -11.20 7.29 12.98
N PHE A 67 -11.43 6.44 11.96
CA PHE A 67 -10.36 5.58 11.42
C PHE A 67 -9.21 6.37 10.80
N ASN A 68 -9.49 7.51 10.16
CA ASN A 68 -8.44 8.38 9.63
C ASN A 68 -7.63 8.98 10.79
N ILE A 69 -8.29 9.50 11.84
CA ILE A 69 -7.62 10.03 13.04
C ILE A 69 -6.74 8.98 13.70
N LEU A 70 -7.22 7.75 13.87
CA LEU A 70 -6.44 6.65 14.44
C LEU A 70 -5.23 6.31 13.57
N ASN A 71 -5.41 6.26 12.26
CA ASN A 71 -4.32 6.03 11.31
C ASN A 71 -3.27 7.14 11.37
N ASP A 72 -3.69 8.40 11.35
CA ASP A 72 -2.79 9.56 11.43
C ASP A 72 -2.03 9.58 12.77
N SER A 73 -2.72 9.28 13.86
CA SER A 73 -2.11 9.15 15.18
C SER A 73 -1.06 8.04 15.21
N SER A 74 -1.38 6.86 14.67
CA SER A 74 -0.45 5.74 14.57
C SER A 74 0.77 6.09 13.72
N ASN A 75 0.56 6.67 12.54
CA ASN A 75 1.64 7.10 11.64
C ASN A 75 2.53 8.15 12.31
N ASN A 76 1.96 9.11 13.03
CA ASN A 76 2.70 10.12 13.77
C ASN A 76 3.53 9.51 14.91
N ARG A 77 3.02 8.49 15.60
CA ARG A 77 3.79 7.74 16.61
C ARG A 77 4.97 7.01 15.99
N VAL A 78 4.74 6.27 14.91
CA VAL A 78 5.81 5.57 14.16
C VAL A 78 6.85 6.57 13.67
N ARG A 79 6.41 7.68 13.09
CA ARG A 79 7.32 8.74 12.64
C ARG A 79 8.19 9.27 13.78
N ARG A 80 7.61 9.58 14.96
CA ARG A 80 8.36 10.02 16.13
C ARG A 80 9.39 9.00 16.60
N ILE A 81 9.03 7.71 16.61
CA ILE A 81 9.96 6.63 16.98
C ILE A 81 11.12 6.59 15.99
N VAL A 82 10.84 6.55 14.69
CA VAL A 82 11.85 6.44 13.64
C VAL A 82 12.79 7.65 13.64
N THR A 83 12.26 8.87 13.69
CA THR A 83 13.08 10.09 13.73
C THR A 83 13.88 10.21 15.03
N GLY A 84 13.29 9.80 16.15
CA GLY A 84 13.97 9.75 17.44
C GLY A 84 15.14 8.77 17.43
N LEU A 85 14.95 7.57 16.88
CA LEU A 85 16.04 6.58 16.72
C LEU A 85 17.17 7.11 15.82
N ALA A 86 16.82 7.73 14.68
CA ALA A 86 17.82 8.31 13.78
C ALA A 86 18.67 9.38 14.49
N ALA A 87 18.06 10.21 15.33
CA ALA A 87 18.77 11.25 16.08
C ALA A 87 19.75 10.73 17.16
N THR A 88 19.65 9.45 17.56
CA THR A 88 20.52 8.86 18.62
C THR A 88 21.84 8.28 18.11
N ASN A 89 22.10 8.28 16.81
CA ASN A 89 23.28 7.62 16.19
C ASN A 89 23.52 6.22 16.75
N PRO A 90 22.57 5.29 16.56
CA PRO A 90 22.60 3.98 17.23
C PRO A 90 23.77 3.13 16.72
N LYS A 91 24.24 2.21 17.58
CA LYS A 91 25.38 1.32 17.28
C LYS A 91 25.08 0.38 16.12
N PRO A 92 26.03 0.17 15.18
CA PRO A 92 25.91 -0.82 14.11
C PRO A 92 25.51 -2.22 14.63
N GLY A 93 24.70 -2.94 13.86
CA GLY A 93 24.21 -4.29 14.20
C GLY A 93 22.93 -4.33 15.05
N THR A 94 22.54 -3.22 15.67
CA THR A 94 21.27 -3.13 16.43
C THR A 94 20.07 -2.89 15.51
N ASN A 95 18.86 -3.26 15.98
CA ASN A 95 17.62 -2.93 15.24
C ASN A 95 17.42 -1.41 15.12
N ALA A 96 17.78 -0.64 16.14
CA ALA A 96 17.75 0.81 16.09
C ALA A 96 18.62 1.36 14.94
N TYR A 97 19.83 0.81 14.76
CA TYR A 97 20.72 1.17 13.65
C TYR A 97 20.09 0.84 12.28
N LYS A 98 19.48 -0.35 12.14
CA LYS A 98 18.84 -0.75 10.88
C LYS A 98 17.70 0.22 10.50
N ILE A 99 16.87 0.57 11.48
CA ILE A 99 15.74 1.51 11.28
C ILE A 99 16.27 2.91 10.92
N ALA A 100 17.26 3.42 11.67
CA ALA A 100 17.85 4.73 11.41
C ALA A 100 18.48 4.80 10.03
N SER A 101 19.33 3.81 9.67
CA SER A 101 19.99 3.76 8.36
C SER A 101 19.02 3.66 7.19
N LEU A 102 17.93 2.91 7.33
CA LEU A 102 16.87 2.83 6.31
C LEU A 102 16.16 4.18 6.16
N TYR A 103 15.83 4.82 7.28
CA TYR A 103 15.22 6.15 7.27
C TYR A 103 16.13 7.20 6.62
N GLU A 104 17.39 7.27 7.01
CA GLU A 104 18.37 8.19 6.45
C GLU A 104 18.54 7.97 4.95
N ALA A 105 18.68 6.72 4.51
CA ALA A 105 18.78 6.38 3.09
C ALA A 105 17.52 6.79 2.32
N ALA A 106 16.33 6.61 2.91
CA ALA A 106 15.06 7.03 2.32
C ALA A 106 14.92 8.55 2.24
N MET A 107 15.49 9.30 3.20
CA MET A 107 15.41 10.76 3.25
C MET A 107 16.53 11.46 2.45
N ASP A 108 17.55 10.75 2.00
CA ASP A 108 18.63 11.30 1.16
C ASP A 108 18.13 11.61 -0.27
N SER A 109 17.40 12.71 -0.38
CA SER A 109 16.87 13.19 -1.66
C SER A 109 17.99 13.58 -2.65
N THR A 110 19.11 14.07 -2.16
CA THR A 110 20.27 14.45 -2.98
C THR A 110 20.84 13.24 -3.71
N ARG A 111 21.09 12.15 -2.97
CA ARG A 111 21.57 10.89 -3.54
C ARG A 111 20.54 10.28 -4.49
N ARG A 112 19.27 10.22 -4.10
CA ARG A 112 18.19 9.71 -4.96
C ARG A 112 18.07 10.49 -6.27
N ASN A 113 18.10 11.81 -6.22
CA ASN A 113 18.04 12.65 -7.40
C ASN A 113 19.26 12.46 -8.32
N LYS A 114 20.47 12.29 -7.72
CA LYS A 114 21.69 12.00 -8.48
C LYS A 114 21.65 10.64 -9.17
N LEU A 115 21.15 9.62 -8.49
CA LEU A 115 21.02 8.26 -9.03
C LEU A 115 19.92 8.16 -10.10
N GLY A 116 18.84 8.89 -9.93
CA GLY A 116 17.68 8.80 -10.83
C GLY A 116 17.21 7.36 -11.01
N ALA A 117 17.06 6.92 -12.26
CA ALA A 117 16.64 5.56 -12.61
C ALA A 117 17.80 4.55 -12.72
N GLN A 118 19.04 4.94 -12.43
CA GLN A 118 20.21 4.05 -12.56
C GLN A 118 20.05 2.72 -11.83
N PRO A 119 19.52 2.65 -10.58
CA PRO A 119 19.43 1.39 -9.85
C PRO A 119 18.52 0.33 -10.49
N ILE A 120 17.55 0.74 -11.31
CA ILE A 120 16.60 -0.19 -11.97
C ILE A 120 17.00 -0.52 -13.42
N GLN A 121 18.03 0.12 -13.97
CA GLN A 121 18.38 -0.04 -15.39
C GLN A 121 18.76 -1.48 -15.77
N ALA A 122 19.47 -2.20 -14.90
CA ALA A 122 19.81 -3.60 -15.16
C ALA A 122 18.55 -4.49 -15.27
N HIS A 123 17.56 -4.22 -14.44
CA HIS A 123 16.28 -4.94 -14.42
C HIS A 123 15.43 -4.62 -15.65
N LEU A 124 15.35 -3.35 -16.03
CA LEU A 124 14.66 -2.94 -17.26
C LEU A 124 15.28 -3.57 -18.50
N LYS A 125 16.61 -3.57 -18.62
CA LYS A 125 17.32 -4.24 -19.72
C LYS A 125 17.07 -5.75 -19.76
N LYS A 126 16.98 -6.42 -18.60
CA LYS A 126 16.63 -7.83 -18.53
C LYS A 126 15.25 -8.11 -19.10
N ILE A 127 14.26 -7.24 -18.77
CA ILE A 127 12.90 -7.33 -19.29
C ILE A 127 12.88 -7.06 -20.81
N GLU A 128 13.57 -6.03 -21.26
CA GLU A 128 13.62 -5.64 -22.68
C GLU A 128 14.25 -6.70 -23.58
N ASN A 129 15.29 -7.36 -23.10
CA ASN A 129 16.06 -8.36 -23.87
C ASN A 129 15.45 -9.76 -23.80
N ALA A 130 14.43 -9.98 -22.95
CA ALA A 130 13.79 -11.28 -22.82
C ALA A 130 13.06 -11.67 -24.11
N LYS A 131 13.35 -12.85 -24.61
CA LYS A 131 12.68 -13.44 -25.78
C LYS A 131 11.40 -14.15 -25.34
N PRO A 132 10.46 -14.43 -26.27
CA PRO A 132 9.23 -15.16 -25.96
C PRO A 132 9.46 -16.49 -25.23
N GLU A 133 10.47 -17.24 -25.61
CA GLU A 133 10.87 -18.53 -25.01
C GLU A 133 11.43 -18.38 -23.58
N GLU A 134 11.92 -17.19 -23.22
CA GLU A 134 12.48 -16.88 -21.89
C GLU A 134 11.45 -16.27 -20.93
N MET A 135 10.21 -16.06 -21.39
CA MET A 135 9.17 -15.39 -20.59
C MET A 135 8.87 -16.10 -19.27
N THR A 136 8.91 -17.43 -19.25
CA THR A 136 8.77 -18.22 -18.02
C THR A 136 9.82 -17.86 -16.99
N ASP A 137 11.09 -17.84 -17.39
CA ASP A 137 12.21 -17.51 -16.50
C ASP A 137 12.14 -16.06 -16.02
N LEU A 138 11.72 -15.16 -16.91
CA LEU A 138 11.51 -13.77 -16.57
C LEU A 138 10.41 -13.61 -15.50
N PHE A 139 9.27 -14.29 -15.63
CA PHE A 139 8.18 -14.22 -14.64
C PHE A 139 8.59 -14.81 -13.30
N LEU A 140 9.28 -15.93 -13.27
CA LEU A 140 9.78 -16.52 -12.03
C LEU A 140 10.81 -15.61 -11.35
N TRP A 141 11.70 -15.00 -12.11
CA TRP A 141 12.63 -14.01 -11.59
C TRP A 141 11.89 -12.78 -11.03
N MET A 142 10.92 -12.23 -11.78
CA MET A 142 10.13 -11.09 -11.31
C MET A 142 9.34 -11.42 -10.05
N HIS A 143 8.78 -12.63 -9.95
CA HIS A 143 8.09 -13.09 -8.76
C HIS A 143 9.00 -13.11 -7.53
N LYS A 144 10.22 -13.59 -7.69
CA LYS A 144 11.22 -13.67 -6.63
C LYS A 144 11.73 -12.29 -6.18
N GLU A 145 11.96 -11.37 -7.12
CA GLU A 145 12.56 -10.06 -6.84
C GLU A 145 11.53 -9.00 -6.40
N TYR A 146 10.33 -9.03 -6.96
CA TYR A 146 9.34 -7.96 -6.82
C TYR A 146 7.98 -8.41 -6.28
N GLY A 147 7.83 -9.69 -5.96
CA GLY A 147 6.54 -10.27 -5.66
C GLY A 147 5.81 -10.69 -6.94
N SER A 148 4.52 -10.94 -6.85
CA SER A 148 3.75 -11.64 -7.88
C SER A 148 3.23 -10.70 -8.98
N PRO A 149 3.90 -10.60 -10.14
CA PRO A 149 3.42 -9.74 -11.21
C PRO A 149 2.20 -10.32 -11.94
N LEU A 150 2.03 -11.66 -11.98
CA LEU A 150 0.95 -12.35 -12.70
C LEU A 150 0.08 -13.21 -11.81
N ILE A 151 0.68 -13.93 -10.87
CA ILE A 151 -0.03 -14.87 -9.98
C ILE A 151 0.43 -14.63 -8.57
N GLY A 152 -0.50 -14.32 -7.68
CA GLY A 152 -0.27 -14.33 -6.25
C GLY A 152 -0.34 -15.76 -5.71
N ALA A 153 0.64 -16.17 -4.91
CA ALA A 153 0.59 -17.44 -4.19
C ALA A 153 1.10 -17.26 -2.77
N GLY A 154 0.43 -17.87 -1.81
CA GLY A 154 0.85 -17.81 -0.41
C GLY A 154 0.02 -18.71 0.48
N PRO A 155 0.60 -19.20 1.59
CA PRO A 155 -0.13 -19.98 2.57
C PRO A 155 -1.08 -19.08 3.38
N SER A 156 -2.30 -19.57 3.58
CA SER A 156 -3.26 -18.99 4.52
C SER A 156 -4.07 -20.08 5.18
N GLU A 157 -4.77 -19.75 6.24
CA GLU A 157 -5.73 -20.63 6.88
C GLU A 157 -6.79 -21.10 5.89
N ASP A 158 -7.07 -22.40 5.88
CA ASP A 158 -8.07 -22.95 4.99
C ASP A 158 -9.47 -22.48 5.42
N LEU A 159 -10.24 -21.90 4.49
CA LEU A 159 -11.58 -21.37 4.78
C LEU A 159 -12.59 -22.43 5.23
N GLY A 160 -12.39 -23.69 4.83
CA GLY A 160 -13.23 -24.80 5.24
C GLY A 160 -12.74 -25.50 6.51
N ASN A 161 -11.48 -25.32 6.89
CA ASN A 161 -10.87 -25.94 8.08
C ASN A 161 -9.72 -25.08 8.62
N SER A 162 -10.02 -24.17 9.52
CA SER A 162 -9.03 -23.25 10.13
C SER A 162 -7.89 -23.93 10.91
N LYS A 163 -7.89 -25.25 11.06
CA LYS A 163 -6.80 -26.01 11.70
C LYS A 163 -5.68 -26.37 10.75
N VAL A 164 -5.83 -26.15 9.46
CA VAL A 164 -4.83 -26.45 8.44
C VAL A 164 -4.55 -25.22 7.58
N TYR A 165 -3.38 -25.20 6.98
CA TYR A 165 -3.01 -24.18 5.99
C TYR A 165 -3.14 -24.76 4.59
N SER A 166 -3.66 -23.94 3.70
CA SER A 166 -3.73 -24.24 2.27
C SER A 166 -2.95 -23.18 1.49
N MET A 167 -2.39 -23.57 0.35
CA MET A 167 -1.78 -22.63 -0.58
C MET A 167 -2.89 -21.94 -1.39
N TYR A 168 -3.01 -20.64 -1.25
CA TYR A 168 -3.93 -19.84 -2.05
C TYR A 168 -3.22 -19.31 -3.29
N VAL A 169 -3.91 -19.41 -4.42
CA VAL A 169 -3.44 -18.88 -5.70
C VAL A 169 -4.47 -17.85 -6.17
N SER A 170 -4.02 -16.69 -6.57
CA SER A 170 -4.86 -15.60 -7.07
C SER A 170 -4.33 -15.04 -8.38
N GLY A 171 -5.21 -14.44 -9.16
CA GLY A 171 -4.84 -13.71 -10.37
C GLY A 171 -4.04 -12.44 -10.08
N PRO A 172 -3.59 -11.74 -11.12
CA PRO A 172 -2.83 -10.51 -11.01
C PRO A 172 -3.70 -9.37 -10.45
N GLY A 173 -3.06 -8.45 -9.73
CA GLY A 173 -3.68 -7.20 -9.32
C GLY A 173 -3.89 -6.23 -10.48
N LEU A 174 -4.70 -5.22 -10.25
CA LEU A 174 -4.92 -4.10 -11.17
C LEU A 174 -4.23 -2.85 -10.62
N GLY A 175 -3.52 -2.10 -11.44
CA GLY A 175 -2.81 -0.90 -11.02
C GLY A 175 -3.72 0.20 -10.45
N LEU A 176 -4.97 0.28 -10.88
CA LEU A 176 -6.01 1.15 -10.29
C LEU A 176 -6.78 0.50 -9.14
N GLY A 177 -6.45 -0.74 -8.79
CA GLY A 177 -6.99 -1.46 -7.62
C GLY A 177 -8.42 -2.00 -7.78
N ASP A 178 -9.19 -1.56 -8.77
CA ASP A 178 -10.56 -2.02 -8.97
C ASP A 178 -10.93 -2.06 -10.45
N ARG A 179 -11.68 -3.10 -10.85
CA ARG A 179 -12.13 -3.33 -12.23
C ARG A 179 -12.99 -2.18 -12.78
N ASP A 180 -13.78 -1.56 -11.94
CA ASP A 180 -14.73 -0.51 -12.34
C ASP A 180 -14.02 0.70 -12.96
N TYR A 181 -12.79 1.00 -12.52
CA TYR A 181 -12.00 2.06 -13.12
C TYR A 181 -11.69 1.80 -14.60
N TYR A 182 -11.59 0.54 -15.03
CA TYR A 182 -11.29 0.16 -16.42
C TYR A 182 -12.56 0.03 -17.27
N LEU A 183 -13.68 -0.40 -16.67
CA LEU A 183 -14.88 -0.84 -17.39
C LEU A 183 -15.97 0.24 -17.44
N LYS A 184 -16.17 1.03 -16.38
CA LYS A 184 -17.19 2.06 -16.34
C LYS A 184 -16.78 3.31 -17.15
N ASN A 185 -17.75 3.86 -17.88
CA ASN A 185 -17.51 4.95 -18.83
C ASN A 185 -18.04 6.32 -18.37
N ASP A 186 -18.33 6.48 -17.07
CA ASP A 186 -18.65 7.79 -16.52
C ASP A 186 -17.44 8.75 -16.55
N LYS A 187 -17.70 10.03 -16.35
CA LYS A 187 -16.69 11.11 -16.44
C LYS A 187 -15.53 10.90 -15.46
N ARG A 188 -15.84 10.45 -14.23
CA ARG A 188 -14.82 10.23 -13.19
C ARG A 188 -13.87 9.12 -13.59
N ASN A 189 -14.40 7.94 -13.95
CA ASN A 189 -13.57 6.79 -14.30
C ASN A 189 -12.72 7.04 -15.57
N LYS A 190 -13.25 7.77 -16.55
CA LYS A 190 -12.46 8.23 -17.72
C LYS A 190 -11.29 9.10 -17.29
N SER A 191 -11.52 10.10 -16.43
CA SER A 191 -10.47 10.98 -15.92
C SER A 191 -9.39 10.23 -15.16
N VAL A 192 -9.76 9.24 -14.33
CA VAL A 192 -8.83 8.38 -13.59
C VAL A 192 -7.95 7.58 -14.55
N ARG A 193 -8.53 6.94 -15.59
CA ARG A 193 -7.75 6.20 -16.59
C ARG A 193 -6.77 7.10 -17.36
N GLU A 194 -7.20 8.29 -17.74
CA GLU A 194 -6.33 9.25 -18.42
C GLU A 194 -5.16 9.70 -17.54
N ALA A 195 -5.42 9.98 -16.27
CA ALA A 195 -4.40 10.35 -15.29
C ALA A 195 -3.41 9.19 -15.07
N TYR A 196 -3.90 7.95 -14.94
CA TYR A 196 -3.08 6.78 -14.79
C TYR A 196 -2.20 6.50 -16.01
N GLN A 197 -2.76 6.60 -17.21
CA GLN A 197 -1.98 6.44 -18.43
C GLN A 197 -0.88 7.52 -18.56
N LYS A 198 -1.18 8.78 -18.18
CA LYS A 198 -0.19 9.86 -18.12
C LYS A 198 0.90 9.58 -17.09
N LEU A 199 0.52 9.02 -15.92
CA LEU A 199 1.47 8.62 -14.88
C LEU A 199 2.44 7.56 -15.41
N ILE A 200 1.93 6.47 -16.00
CA ILE A 200 2.78 5.41 -16.58
C ILE A 200 3.73 5.99 -17.62
N ASN A 201 3.21 6.79 -18.54
CA ASN A 201 4.03 7.44 -19.58
C ASN A 201 5.16 8.27 -18.95
N ARG A 202 4.85 9.11 -17.97
CA ARG A 202 5.83 9.93 -17.25
C ARG A 202 6.88 9.08 -16.54
N MET A 203 6.48 8.02 -15.87
CA MET A 203 7.39 7.10 -15.19
C MET A 203 8.36 6.44 -16.18
N MET A 204 7.87 6.00 -17.33
CA MET A 204 8.71 5.39 -18.37
C MET A 204 9.73 6.39 -18.95
N VAL A 205 9.32 7.63 -19.17
CA VAL A 205 10.25 8.70 -19.59
C VAL A 205 11.32 8.97 -18.53
N LEU A 206 10.94 9.01 -17.25
CA LEU A 206 11.88 9.15 -16.12
C LEU A 206 12.81 7.93 -15.99
N ALA A 207 12.35 6.74 -16.37
CA ALA A 207 13.14 5.53 -16.44
C ALA A 207 14.13 5.50 -17.63
N GLY A 208 14.08 6.48 -18.53
CA GLY A 208 15.01 6.63 -19.65
C GLY A 208 14.46 6.22 -21.02
N TYR A 209 13.19 5.83 -21.11
CA TYR A 209 12.56 5.50 -22.40
C TYR A 209 12.29 6.73 -23.25
N LYS A 210 12.39 6.57 -24.56
CA LYS A 210 11.97 7.61 -25.52
C LYS A 210 10.47 7.86 -25.38
N LYS A 211 10.02 9.09 -25.61
CA LYS A 211 8.60 9.51 -25.47
C LYS A 211 7.63 8.59 -26.23
N GLY A 212 7.99 8.16 -27.43
CA GLY A 212 7.16 7.26 -28.25
C GLY A 212 7.00 5.88 -27.63
N ASP A 213 8.10 5.29 -27.13
CA ASP A 213 8.09 4.00 -26.45
C ASP A 213 7.34 4.07 -25.13
N ALA A 214 7.55 5.10 -24.35
CA ALA A 214 6.82 5.35 -23.10
C ALA A 214 5.30 5.42 -23.34
N ALA A 215 4.87 6.12 -24.39
CA ALA A 215 3.45 6.20 -24.76
C ALA A 215 2.89 4.84 -25.19
N ARG A 216 3.65 4.07 -25.98
CA ARG A 216 3.29 2.72 -26.41
C ARG A 216 3.16 1.77 -25.23
N ILE A 217 4.12 1.80 -24.29
CA ILE A 217 4.09 1.00 -23.06
C ILE A 217 2.84 1.36 -22.24
N ALA A 218 2.58 2.64 -21.98
CA ALA A 218 1.41 3.07 -21.23
C ALA A 218 0.10 2.59 -21.86
N LYS A 219 -0.03 2.64 -23.19
CA LYS A 219 -1.19 2.11 -23.92
C LYS A 219 -1.33 0.59 -23.75
N ASN A 220 -0.22 -0.15 -23.84
CA ASN A 220 -0.22 -1.59 -23.70
C ASN A 220 -0.58 -2.04 -22.28
N VAL A 221 -0.06 -1.36 -21.24
CA VAL A 221 -0.45 -1.62 -19.85
C VAL A 221 -1.95 -1.46 -19.69
N MET A 222 -2.53 -0.34 -20.14
CA MET A 222 -3.97 -0.12 -20.08
C MET A 222 -4.78 -1.19 -20.80
N LYS A 223 -4.27 -1.69 -21.96
CA LYS A 223 -4.93 -2.77 -22.70
C LYS A 223 -4.91 -4.09 -21.92
N ILE A 224 -3.77 -4.46 -21.36
CA ILE A 224 -3.61 -5.72 -20.59
C ILE A 224 -4.45 -5.66 -19.32
N GLU A 225 -4.35 -4.58 -18.56
CA GLU A 225 -5.11 -4.44 -17.32
C GLU A 225 -6.63 -4.39 -17.57
N LYS A 226 -7.07 -3.84 -18.71
CA LYS A 226 -8.48 -3.93 -19.10
C LYS A 226 -8.93 -5.37 -19.35
N LEU A 227 -8.11 -6.21 -20.01
CA LEU A 227 -8.43 -7.63 -20.19
C LEU A 227 -8.50 -8.36 -18.85
N ILE A 228 -7.60 -8.05 -17.92
CA ILE A 228 -7.65 -8.59 -16.55
C ILE A 228 -8.93 -8.13 -15.85
N ALA A 229 -9.27 -6.85 -15.95
CA ALA A 229 -10.48 -6.28 -15.34
C ALA A 229 -11.76 -6.91 -15.88
N ASP A 230 -11.83 -7.21 -17.19
CA ASP A 230 -12.98 -7.90 -17.82
C ASP A 230 -13.19 -9.29 -17.21
N SER A 231 -12.12 -9.98 -16.78
CA SER A 231 -12.15 -11.32 -16.17
C SER A 231 -12.18 -11.31 -14.64
N THR A 232 -12.05 -10.16 -14.01
CA THR A 232 -12.06 -10.04 -12.54
C THR A 232 -13.49 -9.97 -12.02
N TRP A 233 -13.76 -10.61 -10.89
CA TRP A 233 -15.05 -10.55 -10.21
C TRP A 233 -15.40 -9.12 -9.76
N THR A 234 -16.70 -8.83 -9.70
CA THR A 234 -17.22 -7.61 -9.09
C THR A 234 -16.96 -7.59 -7.59
N ARG A 235 -17.12 -6.43 -6.96
CA ARG A 235 -17.03 -6.30 -5.49
C ARG A 235 -18.11 -7.13 -4.78
N GLU A 236 -19.26 -7.26 -5.39
CA GLU A 236 -20.38 -8.06 -4.87
C GLU A 236 -20.06 -9.54 -4.95
N GLU A 237 -19.61 -10.02 -6.11
CA GLU A 237 -19.20 -11.41 -6.31
C GLU A 237 -18.03 -11.80 -5.40
N SER A 238 -17.04 -10.91 -5.20
CA SER A 238 -15.89 -11.16 -4.33
C SER A 238 -16.21 -11.25 -2.84
N ARG A 239 -17.45 -10.94 -2.42
CA ARG A 239 -17.94 -11.16 -1.05
C ARG A 239 -18.56 -12.53 -0.83
N ASN A 240 -18.80 -13.28 -1.90
CA ASN A 240 -19.33 -14.63 -1.83
C ASN A 240 -18.22 -15.63 -1.52
N LEU A 241 -17.84 -15.72 -0.24
CA LEU A 241 -16.76 -16.60 0.21
C LEU A 241 -16.95 -18.07 -0.19
N PRO A 242 -18.16 -18.67 -0.10
CA PRO A 242 -18.38 -20.03 -0.58
C PRO A 242 -18.05 -20.21 -2.07
N ALA A 243 -18.36 -19.24 -2.91
CA ALA A 243 -18.06 -19.29 -4.35
C ALA A 243 -16.53 -19.12 -4.62
N MET A 244 -15.82 -18.47 -3.71
CA MET A 244 -14.36 -18.33 -3.79
C MET A 244 -13.60 -19.55 -3.29
N TYR A 245 -14.25 -20.44 -2.53
CA TYR A 245 -13.60 -21.62 -1.97
C TYR A 245 -13.52 -22.74 -3.00
N ASN A 246 -12.48 -22.73 -3.81
CA ASN A 246 -12.27 -23.65 -4.94
C ASN A 246 -11.06 -24.56 -4.65
N VAL A 247 -11.22 -25.56 -3.78
CA VAL A 247 -10.17 -26.52 -3.48
C VAL A 247 -9.82 -27.35 -4.71
N ARG A 248 -8.54 -27.40 -5.04
CA ARG A 248 -7.99 -28.16 -6.17
C ARG A 248 -6.68 -28.83 -5.75
N THR A 249 -6.41 -29.98 -6.32
CA THR A 249 -5.06 -30.57 -6.26
C THR A 249 -4.13 -29.84 -7.23
N ILE A 250 -2.82 -29.98 -7.03
CA ILE A 250 -1.85 -29.34 -7.95
C ILE A 250 -2.00 -29.88 -9.38
N ASP A 251 -2.34 -31.16 -9.55
CA ASP A 251 -2.56 -31.74 -10.88
C ASP A 251 -3.78 -31.12 -11.56
N GLN A 252 -4.88 -30.92 -10.82
CA GLN A 252 -6.06 -30.21 -11.35
C GLN A 252 -5.72 -28.76 -11.74
N VAL A 253 -4.88 -28.08 -10.97
CA VAL A 253 -4.44 -26.72 -11.31
C VAL A 253 -3.58 -26.72 -12.58
N LYS A 254 -2.69 -27.72 -12.74
CA LYS A 254 -1.89 -27.90 -13.96
C LYS A 254 -2.77 -28.14 -15.19
N ASP A 255 -3.79 -28.96 -15.06
CA ASP A 255 -4.75 -29.22 -16.15
C ASP A 255 -5.56 -27.97 -16.52
N MET A 256 -5.97 -27.18 -15.54
CA MET A 256 -6.71 -25.92 -15.77
C MET A 256 -5.85 -24.83 -16.44
N TYR A 257 -4.57 -24.79 -16.14
CA TYR A 257 -3.64 -23.75 -16.61
C TYR A 257 -2.34 -24.37 -17.16
N PRO A 258 -2.41 -25.14 -18.26
CA PRO A 258 -1.30 -25.96 -18.78
C PRO A 258 -0.12 -25.12 -19.29
N HIS A 259 -0.33 -23.85 -19.62
CA HIS A 259 0.73 -22.97 -20.11
C HIS A 259 1.52 -22.28 -19.02
N PHE A 260 1.12 -22.43 -17.73
CA PHE A 260 1.86 -21.87 -16.61
C PHE A 260 2.85 -22.91 -16.06
N PRO A 261 4.09 -22.53 -15.76
CA PRO A 261 5.16 -23.47 -15.37
C PRO A 261 5.07 -23.87 -13.89
N TRP A 262 3.99 -24.53 -13.48
CA TRP A 262 3.70 -24.89 -12.09
C TRP A 262 4.83 -25.67 -11.40
N ASP A 263 5.54 -26.55 -12.11
CA ASP A 263 6.65 -27.33 -11.55
C ASP A 263 7.89 -26.49 -11.22
N ARG A 264 7.95 -25.26 -11.73
CA ARG A 264 9.05 -24.32 -11.53
C ARG A 264 8.67 -23.17 -10.60
N PHE A 265 7.37 -22.94 -10.41
CA PHE A 265 6.80 -21.90 -9.55
C PHE A 265 6.73 -22.35 -8.10
#